data_a2c79ae79274193f29ecca0f86f4f4cc
#
_entry.id   a2c79ae79274193f29ecca0f86f4f4cc
#
_cell.length_a   1.000
_cell.length_b   1.000
_cell.length_c   1.000
_cell.angle_alpha   90.00
_cell.angle_beta   90.00
_cell.angle_gamma   90.00
#
_symmetry.space_group_name_H-M   'P 1'
#
loop_
_entity.id
_entity.type
_entity.pdbx_description
1 polymer ?
#
loop_
_entity_poly.entity_id
_entity_poly.type
_entity_poly.pdbx_seq_one_letter_code
_entity_poly.pdbx_strand_id
1 'polypeptide(L)'
;VAIIKTVVLMNYDVVVEGNFSITPCIELGTKDSYGTEKVRVIFGEGWSGLEALAVFHAPGGSATKKTVGADGILEVPPEATADNAGRGKIVFLGLADGLQRITVDLPYSIRDHSGIDGDNPGTPTPDVVQQILENSNNAVRVAQAAKDAAENAHRAAEDAAIKAGEEAGGSAASA
;
A
#
# COMPACT_ATOMS: atom_id res chain seq x y z
N VAL A 1 -2.50 24.42 -22.31
CA VAL A 1 -3.11 23.08 -22.17
C VAL A 1 -2.16 22.23 -21.37
N ALA A 2 -2.50 21.97 -20.08
CA ALA A 2 -1.70 21.09 -19.23
C ALA A 2 -1.95 19.65 -19.69
N ILE A 3 -0.92 19.00 -20.22
CA ILE A 3 -0.96 17.56 -20.49
C ILE A 3 -0.80 16.86 -19.15
N ILE A 4 -1.90 16.37 -18.59
CA ILE A 4 -1.87 15.47 -17.44
C ILE A 4 -1.29 14.13 -17.94
N LYS A 5 0.00 13.92 -17.71
CA LYS A 5 0.61 12.59 -17.89
C LYS A 5 0.04 11.67 -16.79
N THR A 6 -0.96 10.87 -17.15
CA THR A 6 -1.38 9.77 -16.30
C THR A 6 -0.29 8.71 -16.34
N VAL A 7 0.46 8.57 -15.26
CA VAL A 7 1.39 7.45 -15.08
C VAL A 7 0.52 6.22 -14.82
N VAL A 8 0.51 5.28 -15.74
CA VAL A 8 -0.13 3.98 -15.54
C VAL A 8 0.82 3.17 -14.64
N LEU A 9 0.46 3.05 -13.37
CA LEU A 9 1.14 2.16 -12.45
C LEU A 9 0.73 0.72 -12.76
N MET A 10 1.70 -0.15 -12.99
CA MET A 10 1.44 -1.58 -13.15
C MET A 10 1.15 -2.18 -11.77
N ASN A 11 -0.02 -2.80 -11.63
CA ASN A 11 -0.40 -3.49 -10.40
C ASN A 11 -0.39 -4.99 -10.64
N TYR A 12 0.35 -5.71 -9.82
CA TYR A 12 0.37 -7.18 -9.82
C TYR A 12 -0.44 -7.69 -8.63
N ASP A 13 -1.38 -8.59 -8.89
CA ASP A 13 -2.15 -9.25 -7.85
C ASP A 13 -1.41 -10.50 -7.38
N VAL A 14 -1.08 -10.51 -6.10
CA VAL A 14 -0.45 -11.64 -5.42
C VAL A 14 -1.42 -12.18 -4.37
N VAL A 15 -1.82 -13.43 -4.54
CA VAL A 15 -2.71 -14.11 -3.59
C VAL A 15 -1.86 -14.99 -2.67
N VAL A 16 -1.98 -14.78 -1.37
CA VAL A 16 -1.25 -15.52 -0.32
C VAL A 16 -2.25 -16.30 0.52
N GLU A 17 -2.15 -17.63 0.47
CA GLU A 17 -2.97 -18.54 1.26
C GLU A 17 -2.10 -19.36 2.22
N GLY A 18 -2.42 -19.29 3.51
CA GLY A 18 -1.59 -19.98 4.51
C GLY A 18 -0.13 -19.53 4.42
N ASN A 19 0.76 -20.45 4.06
CA ASN A 19 2.21 -20.19 3.99
C ASN A 19 2.75 -20.17 2.54
N PHE A 20 1.90 -20.07 1.53
CA PHE A 20 2.37 -20.01 0.14
C PHE A 20 1.69 -18.89 -0.64
N SER A 21 2.37 -18.45 -1.70
CA SER A 21 1.75 -17.65 -2.74
C SER A 21 1.10 -18.58 -3.78
N ILE A 22 -0.16 -18.34 -4.11
CA ILE A 22 -0.83 -19.00 -5.25
C ILE A 22 -0.29 -18.44 -6.55
N THR A 23 0.12 -17.17 -6.55
CA THR A 23 0.78 -16.54 -7.69
C THR A 23 2.17 -17.14 -7.88
N PRO A 24 2.49 -17.71 -9.04
CA PRO A 24 3.72 -18.49 -9.20
C PRO A 24 4.97 -17.63 -9.37
N CYS A 25 4.85 -16.49 -10.02
CA CYS A 25 5.93 -15.54 -10.29
C CYS A 25 5.35 -14.20 -10.74
N ILE A 26 6.03 -13.09 -10.48
CA ILE A 26 5.68 -11.77 -10.99
C ILE A 26 6.86 -11.13 -11.72
N GLU A 27 6.57 -10.24 -12.68
CA GLU A 27 7.59 -9.43 -13.35
C GLU A 27 7.57 -8.02 -12.77
N LEU A 28 8.66 -7.60 -12.12
CA LEU A 28 8.78 -6.29 -11.47
C LEU A 28 9.54 -5.28 -12.35
N GLY A 29 9.17 -5.20 -13.62
CA GLY A 29 9.69 -4.19 -14.53
C GLY A 29 11.14 -4.41 -14.97
N THR A 30 11.87 -3.31 -15.09
CA THR A 30 13.23 -3.29 -15.64
C THR A 30 14.22 -2.85 -14.57
N LYS A 31 15.44 -3.31 -14.67
CA LYS A 31 16.57 -2.89 -13.83
C LYS A 31 16.59 -1.36 -13.67
N ASP A 32 16.94 -0.89 -12.49
CA ASP A 32 17.02 0.54 -12.11
C ASP A 32 15.70 1.33 -12.23
N SER A 33 14.57 0.66 -12.49
CA SER A 33 13.24 1.28 -12.43
C SER A 33 12.72 1.24 -10.99
N TYR A 34 12.16 2.35 -10.52
CA TYR A 34 11.53 2.45 -9.20
C TYR A 34 10.31 3.36 -9.20
N GLY A 35 9.40 3.16 -8.23
CA GLY A 35 8.19 3.97 -8.10
C GLY A 35 7.13 3.76 -9.18
N THR A 36 7.34 2.82 -10.11
CA THR A 36 6.44 2.52 -11.22
C THR A 36 5.61 1.25 -10.99
N GLU A 37 6.10 0.36 -10.13
CA GLU A 37 5.49 -0.94 -9.89
C GLU A 37 4.91 -1.00 -8.48
N LYS A 38 3.70 -1.54 -8.39
CA LYS A 38 3.03 -1.86 -7.13
C LYS A 38 2.52 -3.29 -7.16
N VAL A 39 2.53 -3.92 -6.02
CA VAL A 39 1.98 -5.26 -5.83
C VAL A 39 0.77 -5.14 -4.92
N ARG A 40 -0.38 -5.61 -5.36
CA ARG A 40 -1.54 -5.77 -4.49
C ARG A 40 -1.51 -7.17 -3.90
N VAL A 41 -1.33 -7.26 -2.60
CA VAL A 41 -1.29 -8.53 -1.88
C VAL A 41 -2.66 -8.81 -1.29
N ILE A 42 -3.21 -9.96 -1.63
CA ILE A 42 -4.50 -10.44 -1.14
C ILE A 42 -4.20 -11.59 -0.18
N PHE A 43 -4.34 -11.32 1.11
CA PHE A 43 -4.11 -12.31 2.15
C PHE A 43 -5.38 -13.09 2.48
N GLY A 44 -5.26 -14.40 2.57
CA GLY A 44 -6.33 -15.27 3.05
C GLY A 44 -6.59 -15.14 4.56
N GLU A 45 -7.64 -15.79 5.05
CA GLU A 45 -8.12 -15.67 6.44
C GLU A 45 -7.05 -15.89 7.51
N GLY A 46 -6.09 -16.79 7.25
CA GLY A 46 -5.00 -17.07 8.19
C GLY A 46 -4.04 -15.90 8.45
N TRP A 47 -4.18 -14.78 7.74
CA TRP A 47 -3.40 -13.55 7.91
C TRP A 47 -4.18 -12.45 8.61
N SER A 48 -5.42 -12.70 8.96
CA SER A 48 -6.26 -11.71 9.66
C SER A 48 -5.64 -11.33 11.00
N GLY A 49 -5.52 -10.03 11.25
CA GLY A 49 -4.95 -9.49 12.48
C GLY A 49 -3.41 -9.53 12.56
N LEU A 50 -2.73 -9.97 11.49
CA LEU A 50 -1.27 -9.90 11.42
C LEU A 50 -0.82 -8.61 10.72
N GLU A 51 0.21 -7.97 11.24
CA GLU A 51 0.95 -6.94 10.49
C GLU A 51 1.85 -7.62 9.47
N ALA A 52 1.64 -7.30 8.18
CA ALA A 52 2.36 -7.95 7.11
C ALA A 52 3.55 -7.13 6.64
N LEU A 53 4.69 -7.80 6.52
CA LEU A 53 5.93 -7.31 5.94
C LEU A 53 6.27 -8.13 4.70
N ALA A 54 6.88 -7.52 3.72
CA ALA A 54 7.52 -8.20 2.59
C ALA A 54 9.04 -8.04 2.68
N VAL A 55 9.76 -9.12 2.54
CA VAL A 55 11.22 -9.12 2.44
C VAL A 55 11.58 -9.39 0.99
N PHE A 56 12.11 -8.39 0.31
CA PHE A 56 12.63 -8.52 -1.04
C PHE A 56 14.08 -8.96 -1.00
N HIS A 57 14.39 -10.08 -1.62
CA HIS A 57 15.74 -10.54 -1.88
C HIS A 57 16.06 -10.24 -3.35
N ALA A 58 16.83 -9.20 -3.60
CA ALA A 58 17.17 -8.77 -4.94
C ALA A 58 18.10 -9.79 -5.66
N PRO A 59 18.13 -9.79 -7.01
CA PRO A 59 19.04 -10.64 -7.77
C PRO A 59 20.52 -10.48 -7.39
N GLY A 60 20.92 -9.29 -6.94
CA GLY A 60 22.26 -8.98 -6.43
C GLY A 60 22.56 -9.47 -5.01
N GLY A 61 21.59 -10.09 -4.32
CA GLY A 61 21.76 -10.64 -2.97
C GLY A 61 21.46 -9.67 -1.83
N SER A 62 21.11 -8.41 -2.10
CA SER A 62 20.62 -7.50 -1.06
C SER A 62 19.20 -7.90 -0.59
N ALA A 63 18.88 -7.60 0.66
CA ALA A 63 17.55 -7.85 1.20
C ALA A 63 16.97 -6.56 1.81
N THR A 64 15.75 -6.21 1.39
CA THR A 64 15.04 -5.02 1.86
C THR A 64 13.69 -5.39 2.39
N LYS A 65 13.32 -4.87 3.56
CA LYS A 65 12.01 -5.07 4.20
C LYS A 65 11.09 -3.90 3.90
N LYS A 66 9.86 -4.21 3.52
CA LYS A 66 8.82 -3.23 3.28
C LYS A 66 7.52 -3.65 3.95
N THR A 67 6.84 -2.73 4.61
CA THR A 67 5.50 -2.99 5.17
C THR A 67 4.48 -3.09 4.03
N VAL A 68 3.52 -4.00 4.18
CA VAL A 68 2.34 -4.03 3.31
C VAL A 68 1.32 -3.04 3.88
N GLY A 69 0.77 -2.16 3.05
CA GLY A 69 -0.26 -1.22 3.48
C GLY A 69 -1.53 -1.94 3.95
N ALA A 70 -2.32 -1.27 4.78
CA ALA A 70 -3.62 -1.80 5.24
C ALA A 70 -4.62 -2.05 4.08
N ASP A 71 -4.40 -1.41 2.95
CA ASP A 71 -5.12 -1.61 1.69
C ASP A 71 -4.58 -2.79 0.86
N GLY A 72 -3.60 -3.51 1.38
CA GLY A 72 -2.90 -4.59 0.69
C GLY A 72 -1.89 -4.12 -0.35
N ILE A 73 -1.64 -2.81 -0.46
CA ILE A 73 -0.67 -2.30 -1.44
C ILE A 73 0.74 -2.39 -0.89
N LEU A 74 1.61 -3.01 -1.65
CA LEU A 74 3.04 -3.13 -1.42
C LEU A 74 3.78 -2.38 -2.53
N GLU A 75 4.45 -1.31 -2.16
CA GLU A 75 5.32 -0.59 -3.08
C GLU A 75 6.63 -1.36 -3.23
N VAL A 76 7.08 -1.53 -4.47
CA VAL A 76 8.37 -2.18 -4.76
C VAL A 76 9.50 -1.24 -4.33
N PRO A 77 10.36 -1.65 -3.41
CA PRO A 77 11.47 -0.81 -2.98
C PRO A 77 12.52 -0.67 -4.10
N PRO A 78 13.18 0.48 -4.21
CA PRO A 78 14.21 0.70 -5.24
C PRO A 78 15.31 -0.38 -5.25
N GLU A 79 15.68 -0.87 -4.09
CA GLU A 79 16.71 -1.89 -3.91
C GLU A 79 16.33 -3.25 -4.52
N ALA A 80 15.02 -3.50 -4.71
CA ALA A 80 14.56 -4.75 -5.33
C ALA A 80 14.85 -4.82 -6.82
N THR A 81 15.00 -3.66 -7.48
CA THR A 81 15.24 -3.54 -8.93
C THR A 81 16.63 -2.99 -9.27
N ALA A 82 17.37 -2.49 -8.26
CA ALA A 82 18.69 -1.90 -8.46
C ALA A 82 19.76 -2.95 -8.83
N ASP A 83 20.79 -2.47 -9.44
CA ASP A 83 22.09 -3.12 -9.70
C ASP A 83 22.06 -4.35 -10.63
N ASN A 84 21.11 -5.25 -10.50
CA ASN A 84 21.14 -6.51 -11.24
C ASN A 84 19.77 -6.89 -11.82
N ALA A 85 19.77 -7.22 -13.10
CA ALA A 85 18.66 -7.95 -13.71
C ALA A 85 18.69 -9.43 -13.30
N GLY A 86 17.57 -10.10 -13.41
CA GLY A 86 17.46 -11.51 -13.12
C GLY A 86 16.32 -11.86 -12.15
N ARG A 87 16.50 -12.91 -11.37
CA ARG A 87 15.47 -13.42 -10.46
C ARG A 87 15.77 -13.00 -9.02
N GLY A 88 14.77 -12.37 -8.41
CA GLY A 88 14.70 -12.14 -6.97
C GLY A 88 13.59 -12.97 -6.34
N LYS A 89 13.36 -12.75 -5.07
CA LYS A 89 12.34 -13.44 -4.26
C LYS A 89 11.69 -12.48 -3.29
N ILE A 90 10.41 -12.70 -3.02
CA ILE A 90 9.69 -12.02 -1.93
C ILE A 90 9.26 -13.08 -0.92
N VAL A 91 9.50 -12.80 0.35
CA VAL A 91 8.97 -13.57 1.48
C VAL A 91 8.05 -12.67 2.27
N PHE A 92 6.83 -13.11 2.51
CA PHE A 92 5.91 -12.38 3.39
C PHE A 92 6.03 -12.87 4.81
N LEU A 93 6.07 -11.93 5.73
CA LEU A 93 6.17 -12.14 7.17
C LEU A 93 4.98 -11.47 7.84
N GLY A 94 4.15 -12.24 8.52
CA GLY A 94 3.04 -11.74 9.34
C GLY A 94 3.39 -11.80 10.81
N LEU A 95 3.18 -10.71 11.52
CA LEU A 95 3.51 -10.55 12.93
C LEU A 95 2.29 -10.11 13.73
N ALA A 96 2.10 -10.72 14.90
CA ALA A 96 1.21 -10.27 15.97
C ALA A 96 1.82 -10.72 17.32
N ASP A 97 1.22 -10.30 18.43
CA ASP A 97 1.71 -10.67 19.77
C ASP A 97 1.88 -12.19 19.92
N GLY A 98 3.15 -12.62 20.00
CA GLY A 98 3.53 -14.02 20.15
C GLY A 98 3.32 -14.91 18.93
N LEU A 99 2.92 -14.33 17.78
CA LEU A 99 2.66 -15.05 16.54
C LEU A 99 3.57 -14.55 15.44
N GLN A 100 4.11 -15.49 14.66
CA GLN A 100 4.86 -15.21 13.45
C GLN A 100 4.44 -16.19 12.36
N ARG A 101 4.11 -15.66 11.19
CA ARG A 101 3.82 -16.46 9.99
C ARG A 101 4.79 -16.08 8.88
N ILE A 102 5.33 -17.05 8.20
CA ILE A 102 6.27 -16.84 7.08
C ILE A 102 5.78 -17.64 5.89
N THR A 103 5.80 -17.02 4.70
CA THR A 103 5.52 -17.74 3.45
C THR A 103 6.76 -18.41 2.90
N VAL A 104 6.55 -19.30 1.93
CA VAL A 104 7.61 -19.71 1.01
C VAL A 104 7.91 -18.59 0.02
N ASP A 105 9.04 -18.69 -0.65
CA ASP A 105 9.51 -17.72 -1.63
C ASP A 105 8.50 -17.51 -2.77
N LEU A 106 8.11 -16.27 -3.02
CA LEU A 106 7.47 -15.85 -4.26
C LEU A 106 8.56 -15.33 -5.21
N PRO A 107 8.86 -16.01 -6.31
CA PRO A 107 9.83 -15.53 -7.29
C PRO A 107 9.34 -14.27 -7.99
N TYR A 108 10.26 -13.35 -8.27
CA TYR A 108 10.03 -12.28 -9.22
C TYR A 108 11.19 -12.16 -10.21
N SER A 109 10.96 -11.51 -11.34
CA SER A 109 11.98 -11.27 -12.36
C SER A 109 12.09 -9.78 -12.67
N ILE A 110 13.32 -9.37 -12.93
CA ILE A 110 13.72 -8.04 -13.39
C ILE A 110 14.34 -8.19 -14.78
N ARG A 111 13.83 -7.44 -15.77
CA ARG A 111 14.40 -7.40 -17.11
C ARG A 111 15.63 -6.51 -17.15
N ASP A 112 16.59 -6.88 -17.97
CA ASP A 112 17.73 -6.02 -18.26
C ASP A 112 17.36 -4.95 -19.30
N HIS A 113 18.17 -3.90 -19.38
CA HIS A 113 18.08 -2.86 -20.41
C HIS A 113 19.45 -2.55 -20.99
N SER A 114 19.49 -1.95 -22.17
CA SER A 114 20.73 -1.67 -22.92
C SER A 114 21.53 -0.48 -22.41
N GLY A 115 21.50 -0.24 -21.11
CA GLY A 115 22.30 0.80 -20.46
C GLY A 115 21.69 2.21 -20.63
N ILE A 116 21.26 2.76 -19.52
CA ILE A 116 21.16 4.21 -19.36
C ILE A 116 22.18 4.51 -18.29
N ASP A 117 23.25 5.23 -18.65
CA ASP A 117 24.17 5.80 -17.66
C ASP A 117 23.38 6.87 -16.87
N GLY A 118 22.62 6.46 -15.92
CA GLY A 118 21.75 7.32 -15.14
C GLY A 118 21.90 7.03 -13.67
N ASP A 119 22.83 7.76 -13.05
CA ASP A 119 23.01 7.81 -11.61
C ASP A 119 21.84 8.54 -10.93
N ASN A 120 20.65 8.00 -10.99
CA ASN A 120 19.59 8.47 -10.11
C ASN A 120 19.07 7.31 -9.26
N PRO A 121 19.83 6.89 -8.26
CA PRO A 121 19.35 5.89 -7.32
C PRO A 121 18.09 6.46 -6.64
N GLY A 122 17.02 5.67 -6.61
CA GLY A 122 15.82 6.03 -5.85
C GLY A 122 16.16 6.34 -4.39
N THR A 123 15.27 7.06 -3.72
CA THR A 123 15.42 7.29 -2.29
C THR A 123 15.46 5.94 -1.56
N PRO A 124 16.49 5.67 -0.75
CA PRO A 124 16.57 4.43 0.01
C PRO A 124 15.31 4.17 0.83
N THR A 125 14.90 2.93 0.90
CA THR A 125 13.73 2.53 1.68
C THR A 125 14.02 2.76 3.17
N PRO A 126 13.14 3.48 3.90
CA PRO A 126 13.30 3.66 5.34
C PRO A 126 13.33 2.32 6.07
N ASP A 127 13.95 2.30 7.22
CA ASP A 127 13.96 1.14 8.09
C ASP A 127 12.50 0.77 8.52
N VAL A 128 12.29 -0.50 8.83
CA VAL A 128 10.96 -1.07 9.14
C VAL A 128 10.27 -0.35 10.29
N VAL A 129 10.99 0.06 11.32
CA VAL A 129 10.42 0.79 12.46
C VAL A 129 9.88 2.14 12.00
N GLN A 130 10.62 2.86 11.17
CA GLN A 130 10.19 4.13 10.60
C GLN A 130 8.97 3.94 9.69
N GLN A 131 8.95 2.89 8.85
CA GLN A 131 7.80 2.56 8.01
C GLN A 131 6.54 2.26 8.85
N ILE A 132 6.66 1.52 9.94
CA ILE A 132 5.55 1.21 10.86
C ILE A 132 5.03 2.50 11.51
N LEU A 133 5.92 3.37 11.98
CA LEU A 133 5.55 4.65 12.58
C LEU A 133 4.81 5.55 11.57
N GLU A 134 5.30 5.64 10.35
CA GLU A 134 4.67 6.42 9.28
C GLU A 134 3.28 5.88 8.93
N ASN A 135 3.14 4.56 8.80
CA ASN A 135 1.85 3.91 8.55
C ASN A 135 0.86 4.13 9.69
N SER A 136 1.31 4.01 10.94
CA SER A 136 0.49 4.28 12.12
C SER A 136 0.01 5.72 12.17
N ASN A 137 0.90 6.69 11.94
CA ASN A 137 0.56 8.11 11.89
C ASN A 137 -0.44 8.43 10.77
N ASN A 138 -0.27 7.80 9.60
CA ASN A 138 -1.22 7.95 8.50
C ASN A 138 -2.60 7.38 8.84
N ALA A 139 -2.66 6.22 9.48
CA ALA A 139 -3.92 5.61 9.92
C ALA A 139 -4.66 6.49 10.93
N VAL A 140 -3.95 7.06 11.91
CA VAL A 140 -4.51 8.01 12.88
C VAL A 140 -5.06 9.25 12.17
N ARG A 141 -4.33 9.81 11.22
CA ARG A 141 -4.76 11.00 10.46
C ARG A 141 -6.01 10.73 9.63
N VAL A 142 -6.09 9.57 8.99
CA VAL A 142 -7.26 9.16 8.21
C VAL A 142 -8.48 8.96 9.12
N ALA A 143 -8.30 8.31 10.27
CA ALA A 143 -9.37 8.11 11.25
C ALA A 143 -9.88 9.46 11.80
N GLN A 144 -9.00 10.41 12.10
CA GLN A 144 -9.38 11.75 12.55
C GLN A 144 -10.17 12.51 11.48
N ALA A 145 -9.70 12.48 10.23
CA ALA A 145 -10.40 13.13 9.13
C ALA A 145 -11.81 12.53 8.89
N ALA A 146 -11.96 11.23 9.02
CA ALA A 146 -13.25 10.55 8.92
C ALA A 146 -14.20 10.96 10.06
N LYS A 147 -13.68 11.08 11.29
CA LYS A 147 -14.45 11.57 12.44
C LYS A 147 -14.92 13.00 12.23
N ASP A 148 -14.02 13.90 11.82
CA ASP A 148 -14.35 15.31 11.58
C ASP A 148 -15.41 15.46 10.47
N ALA A 149 -15.31 14.64 9.42
CA ALA A 149 -16.31 14.60 8.35
C ALA A 149 -17.68 14.13 8.85
N ALA A 150 -17.72 13.11 9.71
CA ALA A 150 -18.96 12.61 10.31
C ALA A 150 -19.60 13.66 11.25
N GLU A 151 -18.83 14.34 12.08
CA GLU A 151 -19.30 15.40 12.95
C GLU A 151 -19.87 16.60 12.16
N ASN A 152 -19.22 16.97 11.06
CA ASN A 152 -19.70 18.03 10.19
C ASN A 152 -21.01 17.65 9.47
N ALA A 153 -21.11 16.40 9.01
CA ALA A 153 -22.34 15.89 8.41
C ALA A 153 -23.51 15.85 9.42
N HIS A 154 -23.23 15.47 10.67
CA HIS A 154 -24.23 15.47 11.74
C HIS A 154 -24.74 16.89 12.03
N ARG A 155 -23.86 17.87 12.19
CA ARG A 155 -24.24 19.27 12.39
C ARG A 155 -25.07 19.81 11.22
N ALA A 156 -24.67 19.54 10.00
CA ALA A 156 -25.43 19.96 8.83
C ALA A 156 -26.85 19.35 8.79
N ALA A 157 -27.00 18.11 9.23
CA ALA A 157 -28.30 17.46 9.33
C ALA A 157 -29.16 18.06 10.44
N GLU A 158 -28.59 18.40 11.60
CA GLU A 158 -29.27 19.08 12.70
C GLU A 158 -29.75 20.48 12.27
N ASP A 159 -28.91 21.26 11.63
CA ASP A 159 -29.24 22.60 11.14
C ASP A 159 -30.38 22.54 10.11
N ALA A 160 -30.33 21.55 9.21
CA ALA A 160 -31.40 21.34 8.24
C ALA A 160 -32.74 20.94 8.88
N ALA A 161 -32.71 20.13 9.93
CA ALA A 161 -33.89 19.71 10.67
C ALA A 161 -34.50 20.88 11.44
N ILE A 162 -33.70 21.73 12.06
CA ILE A 162 -34.15 22.94 12.75
C ILE A 162 -34.85 23.89 11.77
N LYS A 163 -34.20 24.15 10.65
CA LYS A 163 -34.76 25.02 9.61
C LYS A 163 -36.09 24.52 9.05
N ALA A 164 -36.18 23.22 8.79
CA ALA A 164 -37.43 22.60 8.32
C ALA A 164 -38.56 22.72 9.37
N GLY A 165 -38.22 22.60 10.67
CA GLY A 165 -39.18 22.80 11.78
C GLY A 165 -39.69 24.23 11.87
N GLU A 166 -38.83 25.24 11.69
CA GLU A 166 -39.20 26.65 11.70
C GLU A 166 -40.12 27.01 10.51
N GLU A 167 -39.80 26.48 9.31
CA GLU A 167 -40.66 26.70 8.12
C GLU A 167 -42.02 26.06 8.25
N ALA A 168 -42.12 24.88 8.85
CA ALA A 168 -43.41 24.21 9.12
C ALA A 168 -44.24 24.94 10.19
N GLY A 169 -43.60 25.48 11.24
CA GLY A 169 -44.27 26.25 12.29
C GLY A 169 -44.76 27.60 11.80
N GLY A 170 -44.01 28.28 10.92
CA GLY A 170 -44.40 29.54 10.32
C GLY A 170 -45.61 29.45 9.40
N SER A 171 -45.76 28.32 8.68
CA SER A 171 -46.93 28.07 7.81
C SER A 171 -48.24 27.83 8.61
N ALA A 172 -48.16 27.23 9.79
CA ALA A 172 -49.34 26.97 10.64
C ALA A 172 -49.86 28.21 11.35
N ALA A 173 -49.07 29.26 11.51
CA ALA A 173 -49.48 30.52 12.17
C ALA A 173 -50.15 31.53 11.20
N SER A 174 -50.17 31.25 9.89
CA SER A 174 -50.75 32.14 8.87
C SER A 174 -52.08 31.64 8.30
N ALA A 175 -52.66 30.57 8.83
CA ALA A 175 -53.98 30.02 8.48
C ALA A 175 -55.01 30.31 9.59
#